data_5c56cb8841f94fd97db64cd3d5e091b3
#
_entry.id   5c56cb8841f94fd97db64cd3d5e091b3
#
_cell.length_a   1.000
_cell.length_b   1.000
_cell.length_c   1.000
_cell.angle_alpha   90.00
_cell.angle_beta   90.00
_cell.angle_gamma   90.00
#
_symmetry.space_group_name_H-M   'P 1'
#
loop_
_entity.id
_entity.type
_entity.pdbx_description
1 polymer ?
#
loop_
_entity_poly.entity_id
_entity_poly.type
_entity_poly.pdbx_seq_one_letter_code
_entity_poly.pdbx_strand_id
1 'polypeptide(L)'
;MLTVVNFSMSTLTHFDAQGQAHMVDVADKAHTRRVGVATGRIVMRPATLALIQSGTAKKGDVLGIARIAGIQAAKKTSDLIPLCHPLALTRVAVEFAVDEATHAVRCTATVETVGQTGVEMEALTAVQVALLTIYDMCKAVDRGMAMTDVHLLEKHGGKSGSYVAA
;
A
#
# COMPACT_ATOMS: atom_id res chain seq x y z
N MET A 1 -35.50 3.42 25.31
CA MET A 1 -35.27 2.08 24.76
C MET A 1 -34.02 2.17 23.89
N LEU A 2 -32.84 1.87 24.46
CA LEU A 2 -31.57 1.94 23.74
C LEU A 2 -31.44 0.70 22.87
N THR A 3 -31.39 0.90 21.55
CA THR A 3 -31.11 -0.18 20.59
C THR A 3 -29.63 -0.54 20.71
N VAL A 4 -29.33 -1.69 21.28
CA VAL A 4 -28.00 -2.25 21.31
C VAL A 4 -27.68 -2.69 19.88
N VAL A 5 -26.83 -1.93 19.17
CA VAL A 5 -26.26 -2.37 17.91
C VAL A 5 -25.26 -3.48 18.25
N ASN A 6 -25.64 -4.72 17.96
CA ASN A 6 -24.73 -5.86 18.07
C ASN A 6 -23.67 -5.74 16.96
N PHE A 7 -22.53 -5.13 17.28
CA PHE A 7 -21.32 -5.32 16.49
C PHE A 7 -20.89 -6.77 16.65
N SER A 8 -21.06 -7.57 15.61
CA SER A 8 -20.35 -8.85 15.49
C SER A 8 -18.86 -8.53 15.56
N MET A 9 -18.25 -8.76 16.72
CA MET A 9 -16.80 -8.66 16.88
C MET A 9 -16.19 -9.77 16.01
N SER A 10 -15.72 -9.41 14.81
CA SER A 10 -14.82 -10.28 14.07
C SER A 10 -13.59 -10.52 14.95
N THR A 11 -13.39 -11.75 15.37
CA THR A 11 -12.22 -12.14 16.18
C THR A 11 -10.96 -11.82 15.39
N LEU A 12 -9.97 -11.18 16.05
CA LEU A 12 -8.65 -10.96 15.48
C LEU A 12 -7.99 -12.31 15.21
N THR A 13 -7.77 -12.63 13.93
CA THR A 13 -7.34 -13.97 13.51
C THR A 13 -5.86 -14.26 13.75
N HIS A 14 -5.07 -13.26 14.11
CA HIS A 14 -3.64 -13.38 14.39
C HIS A 14 -3.30 -13.72 15.84
N PHE A 15 -4.32 -13.97 16.68
CA PHE A 15 -4.13 -14.40 18.07
C PHE A 15 -4.89 -15.69 18.33
N ASP A 16 -4.23 -16.64 19.01
CA ASP A 16 -4.85 -17.88 19.42
C ASP A 16 -5.73 -17.69 20.69
N ALA A 17 -6.35 -18.78 21.15
CA ALA A 17 -7.20 -18.75 22.33
C ALA A 17 -6.44 -18.38 23.64
N GLN A 18 -5.11 -18.46 23.64
CA GLN A 18 -4.21 -18.10 24.73
C GLN A 18 -3.67 -16.67 24.57
N GLY A 19 -4.07 -15.95 23.52
CA GLY A 19 -3.62 -14.57 23.23
C GLY A 19 -2.21 -14.50 22.63
N GLN A 20 -1.67 -15.60 22.10
CA GLN A 20 -0.37 -15.61 21.45
C GLN A 20 -0.49 -15.32 19.95
N ALA A 21 0.44 -14.51 19.45
CA ALA A 21 0.48 -14.17 18.03
C ALA A 21 0.91 -15.36 17.17
N HIS A 22 0.20 -15.58 16.06
CA HIS A 22 0.56 -16.61 15.09
C HIS A 22 0.21 -16.14 13.68
N MET A 23 0.93 -16.66 12.67
CA MET A 23 0.57 -16.50 11.26
C MET A 23 -0.62 -17.42 10.96
N VAL A 24 -1.68 -16.86 10.34
CA VAL A 24 -2.92 -17.61 10.05
C VAL A 24 -2.63 -18.77 9.12
N ASP A 25 -3.13 -19.98 9.43
CA ASP A 25 -3.06 -21.11 8.52
C ASP A 25 -4.00 -20.90 7.34
N VAL A 26 -3.47 -21.03 6.15
CA VAL A 26 -4.19 -20.87 4.88
C VAL A 26 -4.16 -22.15 4.02
N ALA A 27 -3.62 -23.26 4.55
CA ALA A 27 -3.40 -24.49 3.77
C ALA A 27 -4.65 -25.01 3.06
N ASP A 28 -5.81 -24.94 3.71
CA ASP A 28 -7.10 -25.41 3.18
C ASP A 28 -7.81 -24.42 2.27
N LYS A 29 -7.25 -23.23 2.04
CA LYS A 29 -7.87 -22.22 1.17
C LYS A 29 -7.53 -22.48 -0.28
N ALA A 30 -8.53 -22.33 -1.15
CA ALA A 30 -8.34 -22.46 -2.60
C ALA A 30 -7.39 -21.38 -3.15
N HIS A 31 -6.56 -21.79 -4.10
CA HIS A 31 -5.78 -20.87 -4.91
C HIS A 31 -6.69 -20.12 -5.87
N THR A 32 -6.87 -18.82 -5.66
CA THR A 32 -7.68 -17.96 -6.51
C THR A 32 -6.93 -16.71 -6.89
N ARG A 33 -7.33 -16.06 -7.99
CA ARG A 33 -6.81 -14.75 -8.33
C ARG A 33 -7.18 -13.75 -7.24
N ARG A 34 -6.18 -12.99 -6.80
CA ARG A 34 -6.29 -11.93 -5.81
C ARG A 34 -5.80 -10.63 -6.39
N VAL A 35 -6.52 -9.56 -6.15
CA VAL A 35 -6.15 -8.20 -6.54
C VAL A 35 -6.27 -7.31 -5.31
N GLY A 36 -5.27 -6.48 -5.06
CA GLY A 36 -5.30 -5.41 -4.07
C GLY A 36 -4.91 -4.10 -4.72
N VAL A 37 -5.67 -3.04 -4.47
CA VAL A 37 -5.37 -1.69 -4.93
C VAL A 37 -5.32 -0.78 -3.72
N ALA A 38 -4.20 -0.09 -3.53
CA ALA A 38 -4.02 0.89 -2.48
C ALA A 38 -3.64 2.24 -3.07
N THR A 39 -3.91 3.30 -2.34
CA THR A 39 -3.51 4.66 -2.70
C THR A 39 -2.94 5.41 -1.51
N GLY A 40 -2.31 6.54 -1.79
CA GLY A 40 -1.84 7.52 -0.82
C GLY A 40 -1.30 8.73 -1.56
N ARG A 41 -0.94 9.77 -0.85
CA ARG A 41 -0.32 10.95 -1.46
C ARG A 41 0.76 11.54 -0.58
N ILE A 42 1.66 12.28 -1.22
CA ILE A 42 2.64 13.12 -0.52
C ILE A 42 2.41 14.58 -0.92
N VAL A 43 2.14 15.40 0.08
CA VAL A 43 1.92 16.86 -0.06
C VAL A 43 3.25 17.56 0.14
N MET A 44 3.52 18.59 -0.66
CA MET A 44 4.80 19.28 -0.66
C MET A 44 4.63 20.76 -1.02
N ARG A 45 5.70 21.52 -0.95
CA ARG A 45 5.70 22.91 -1.42
C ARG A 45 5.56 22.97 -2.94
N PRO A 46 4.94 24.03 -3.50
CA PRO A 46 4.82 24.21 -4.95
C PRO A 46 6.15 24.10 -5.70
N ALA A 47 7.22 24.67 -5.15
CA ALA A 47 8.55 24.61 -5.76
C ALA A 47 9.11 23.18 -5.81
N THR A 48 8.80 22.34 -4.82
CA THR A 48 9.20 20.93 -4.80
C THR A 48 8.46 20.13 -5.86
N LEU A 49 7.16 20.38 -6.02
CA LEU A 49 6.37 19.74 -7.06
C LEU A 49 6.87 20.12 -8.46
N ALA A 50 7.16 21.41 -8.69
CA ALA A 50 7.72 21.88 -9.97
C ALA A 50 9.09 21.22 -10.28
N LEU A 51 9.92 20.99 -9.25
CA LEU A 51 11.19 20.29 -9.40
C LEU A 51 10.99 18.83 -9.85
N ILE A 52 10.00 18.14 -9.30
CA ILE A 52 9.66 16.76 -9.70
C ILE A 52 9.15 16.75 -11.15
N GLN A 53 8.23 17.66 -11.51
CA GLN A 53 7.64 17.72 -12.85
C GLN A 53 8.67 18.07 -13.94
N SER A 54 9.62 18.95 -13.63
CA SER A 54 10.66 19.35 -14.59
C SER A 54 11.70 18.26 -14.87
N GLY A 55 11.76 17.21 -14.04
CA GLY A 55 12.79 16.18 -14.13
C GLY A 55 14.21 16.68 -13.80
N THR A 56 14.33 17.89 -13.27
CA THR A 56 15.62 18.52 -12.96
C THR A 56 16.09 18.29 -11.52
N ALA A 57 15.44 17.39 -10.79
CA ALA A 57 15.87 17.01 -9.46
C ALA A 57 17.32 16.51 -9.47
N LYS A 58 18.13 17.01 -8.56
CA LYS A 58 19.57 16.70 -8.48
C LYS A 58 19.89 15.20 -8.37
N LYS A 59 18.95 14.41 -7.87
CA LYS A 59 19.02 12.95 -7.75
C LYS A 59 18.42 12.18 -8.95
N GLY A 60 17.99 12.88 -10.02
CA GLY A 60 17.44 12.26 -11.22
C GLY A 60 15.92 12.07 -11.20
N ASP A 61 15.42 11.05 -11.89
CA ASP A 61 13.98 10.75 -12.03
C ASP A 61 13.37 10.26 -10.68
N VAL A 62 12.79 11.19 -9.94
CA VAL A 62 12.20 10.94 -8.62
C VAL A 62 11.09 9.90 -8.70
N LEU A 63 10.17 10.03 -9.66
CA LEU A 63 9.00 9.13 -9.75
C LEU A 63 9.40 7.76 -10.30
N GLY A 64 10.35 7.68 -11.20
CA GLY A 64 10.89 6.41 -11.70
C GLY A 64 11.57 5.61 -10.58
N ILE A 65 12.41 6.25 -9.77
CA ILE A 65 13.06 5.62 -8.61
C ILE A 65 12.00 5.17 -7.59
N ALA A 66 11.03 6.03 -7.28
CA ALA A 66 9.94 5.71 -6.35
C ALA A 66 9.09 4.52 -6.83
N ARG A 67 8.84 4.41 -8.14
CA ARG A 67 8.14 3.27 -8.74
C ARG A 67 8.87 1.96 -8.51
N ILE A 68 10.16 1.93 -8.79
CA ILE A 68 11.00 0.75 -8.57
C ILE A 68 11.02 0.37 -7.09
N ALA A 69 11.16 1.35 -6.20
CA ALA A 69 11.14 1.12 -4.76
C ALA A 69 9.79 0.53 -4.27
N GLY A 70 8.65 1.04 -4.76
CA GLY A 70 7.34 0.50 -4.45
C GLY A 70 7.15 -0.94 -4.94
N ILE A 71 7.58 -1.25 -6.17
CA ILE A 71 7.56 -2.61 -6.71
C ILE A 71 8.43 -3.56 -5.85
N GLN A 72 9.61 -3.11 -5.47
CA GLN A 72 10.51 -3.89 -4.62
C GLN A 72 9.90 -4.12 -3.22
N ALA A 73 9.26 -3.10 -2.65
CA ALA A 73 8.64 -3.18 -1.34
C ALA A 73 7.46 -4.18 -1.30
N ALA A 74 6.61 -4.21 -2.33
CA ALA A 74 5.57 -5.22 -2.45
C ALA A 74 6.11 -6.64 -2.33
N LYS A 75 7.26 -6.92 -2.98
CA LYS A 75 7.93 -8.23 -2.93
C LYS A 75 8.61 -8.55 -1.60
N LYS A 76 8.74 -7.55 -0.72
CA LYS A 76 9.39 -7.64 0.59
C LYS A 76 8.41 -7.49 1.76
N THR A 77 7.11 -7.50 1.51
CA THR A 77 6.09 -7.26 2.54
C THR A 77 6.21 -8.24 3.70
N SER A 78 6.40 -9.52 3.45
CA SER A 78 6.57 -10.54 4.51
C SER A 78 7.85 -10.37 5.34
N ASP A 79 8.87 -9.72 4.80
CA ASP A 79 10.09 -9.39 5.55
C ASP A 79 9.88 -8.19 6.50
N LEU A 80 8.88 -7.35 6.24
CA LEU A 80 8.59 -6.13 6.97
C LEU A 80 7.42 -6.28 7.97
N ILE A 81 6.43 -7.07 7.61
CA ILE A 81 5.19 -7.27 8.39
C ILE A 81 5.19 -8.69 8.95
N PRO A 82 5.38 -8.85 10.27
CA PRO A 82 5.77 -10.13 10.88
C PRO A 82 4.84 -11.32 10.61
N LEU A 83 3.54 -11.08 10.47
CA LEU A 83 2.55 -12.15 10.32
C LEU A 83 1.99 -12.25 8.88
N CYS A 84 2.60 -11.56 7.92
CA CYS A 84 2.27 -11.72 6.50
C CYS A 84 2.93 -12.95 5.90
N HIS A 85 2.17 -13.66 5.06
CA HIS A 85 2.69 -14.79 4.29
C HIS A 85 3.63 -14.30 3.18
N PRO A 86 4.71 -15.03 2.87
CA PRO A 86 5.50 -14.78 1.66
C PRO A 86 4.68 -15.20 0.44
N LEU A 87 4.48 -14.26 -0.50
CA LEU A 87 3.64 -14.47 -1.68
C LEU A 87 4.43 -14.35 -2.98
N ALA A 88 4.13 -15.27 -3.92
CA ALA A 88 4.58 -15.16 -5.30
C ALA A 88 3.65 -14.19 -6.06
N LEU A 89 4.07 -12.93 -6.21
CA LEU A 89 3.28 -11.92 -6.91
C LEU A 89 3.37 -12.13 -8.43
N THR A 90 2.23 -12.08 -9.11
CA THR A 90 2.16 -12.20 -10.58
C THR A 90 2.24 -10.84 -11.27
N ARG A 91 1.83 -9.77 -10.59
CA ARG A 91 1.89 -8.39 -11.10
C ARG A 91 2.01 -7.40 -9.95
N VAL A 92 2.84 -6.37 -10.17
CA VAL A 92 2.88 -5.15 -9.35
C VAL A 92 2.97 -3.96 -10.30
N ALA A 93 2.00 -3.06 -10.21
CA ALA A 93 1.99 -1.78 -10.94
C ALA A 93 1.93 -0.65 -9.92
N VAL A 94 2.81 0.35 -10.08
CA VAL A 94 2.82 1.57 -9.26
C VAL A 94 2.72 2.76 -10.20
N GLU A 95 1.68 3.57 -10.01
CA GLU A 95 1.35 4.70 -10.85
C GLU A 95 1.35 5.98 -10.02
N PHE A 96 1.73 7.09 -10.66
CA PHE A 96 1.74 8.40 -10.04
C PHE A 96 0.90 9.38 -10.84
N ALA A 97 0.16 10.23 -10.12
CA ALA A 97 -0.56 11.37 -10.67
C ALA A 97 -0.20 12.62 -9.88
N VAL A 98 0.13 13.69 -10.60
CA VAL A 98 0.38 15.00 -10.01
C VAL A 98 -0.95 15.70 -9.78
N ASP A 99 -1.15 16.22 -8.57
CA ASP A 99 -2.25 17.09 -8.18
C ASP A 99 -1.70 18.50 -7.91
N GLU A 100 -1.81 19.35 -8.90
CA GLU A 100 -1.32 20.74 -8.81
C GLU A 100 -2.14 21.58 -7.82
N ALA A 101 -3.44 21.31 -7.70
CA ALA A 101 -4.33 22.06 -6.84
C ALA A 101 -3.97 21.91 -5.35
N THR A 102 -3.52 20.73 -4.96
CA THR A 102 -3.13 20.44 -3.57
C THR A 102 -1.62 20.30 -3.39
N HIS A 103 -0.83 20.57 -4.43
CA HIS A 103 0.61 20.44 -4.46
C HIS A 103 1.07 19.05 -3.97
N ALA A 104 0.50 18.01 -4.54
CA ALA A 104 0.73 16.64 -4.12
C ALA A 104 1.09 15.72 -5.29
N VAL A 105 1.75 14.61 -4.98
CA VAL A 105 1.85 13.46 -5.86
C VAL A 105 1.02 12.34 -5.25
N ARG A 106 0.03 11.85 -5.98
CA ARG A 106 -0.74 10.65 -5.63
C ARG A 106 -0.02 9.42 -6.15
N CYS A 107 0.07 8.42 -5.31
CA CYS A 107 0.56 7.09 -5.67
C CYS A 107 -0.61 6.10 -5.61
N THR A 108 -0.74 5.24 -6.62
CA THR A 108 -1.67 4.10 -6.62
C THR A 108 -0.89 2.85 -6.96
N ALA A 109 -1.02 1.82 -6.15
CA ALA A 109 -0.40 0.51 -6.38
C ALA A 109 -1.46 -0.56 -6.58
N THR A 110 -1.33 -1.33 -7.67
CA THR A 110 -2.13 -2.52 -7.96
C THR A 110 -1.23 -3.74 -7.87
N VAL A 111 -1.60 -4.70 -7.02
CA VAL A 111 -0.86 -5.94 -6.82
C VAL A 111 -1.76 -7.13 -7.09
N GLU A 112 -1.22 -8.15 -7.76
CA GLU A 112 -1.95 -9.36 -8.09
C GLU A 112 -1.13 -10.62 -7.76
N THR A 113 -1.85 -11.67 -7.37
CA THR A 113 -1.32 -13.03 -7.21
C THR A 113 -2.40 -14.06 -7.53
N VAL A 114 -1.97 -15.30 -7.72
CA VAL A 114 -2.85 -16.49 -7.64
C VAL A 114 -2.43 -17.26 -6.40
N GLY A 115 -3.24 -17.21 -5.35
CA GLY A 115 -2.84 -17.74 -4.05
C GLY A 115 -3.98 -17.90 -3.06
N GLN A 116 -3.62 -18.36 -1.86
CA GLN A 116 -4.54 -18.70 -0.77
C GLN A 116 -4.89 -17.51 0.11
N THR A 117 -4.15 -16.39 0.01
CA THR A 117 -4.40 -15.15 0.76
C THR A 117 -4.39 -13.92 -0.14
N GLY A 118 -4.90 -12.81 0.37
CA GLY A 118 -4.96 -11.54 -0.37
C GLY A 118 -3.61 -10.82 -0.43
N VAL A 119 -3.58 -9.74 -1.21
CA VAL A 119 -2.38 -8.91 -1.48
C VAL A 119 -2.57 -7.46 -1.05
N GLU A 120 -3.46 -7.23 -0.09
CA GLU A 120 -3.78 -5.90 0.43
C GLU A 120 -2.54 -5.27 1.08
N MET A 121 -1.79 -6.05 1.85
CA MET A 121 -0.58 -5.58 2.54
C MET A 121 0.53 -5.26 1.56
N GLU A 122 0.67 -6.02 0.50
CA GLU A 122 1.63 -5.78 -0.57
C GLU A 122 1.33 -4.46 -1.30
N ALA A 123 0.05 -4.18 -1.57
CA ALA A 123 -0.35 -2.92 -2.18
C ALA A 123 -0.11 -1.71 -1.26
N LEU A 124 -0.47 -1.82 0.02
CA LEU A 124 -0.22 -0.77 1.01
C LEU A 124 1.27 -0.52 1.23
N THR A 125 2.07 -1.57 1.31
CA THR A 125 3.54 -1.47 1.48
C THR A 125 4.17 -0.79 0.26
N ALA A 126 3.73 -1.15 -0.95
CA ALA A 126 4.19 -0.51 -2.19
C ALA A 126 3.95 1.00 -2.18
N VAL A 127 2.74 1.44 -1.82
CA VAL A 127 2.39 2.87 -1.74
C VAL A 127 3.25 3.59 -0.72
N GLN A 128 3.36 3.05 0.49
CA GLN A 128 4.10 3.71 1.57
C GLN A 128 5.59 3.89 1.23
N VAL A 129 6.24 2.85 0.70
CA VAL A 129 7.66 2.92 0.34
C VAL A 129 7.90 3.79 -0.90
N ALA A 130 6.96 3.81 -1.87
CA ALA A 130 7.04 4.73 -2.98
C ALA A 130 6.98 6.21 -2.52
N LEU A 131 6.03 6.55 -1.65
CA LEU A 131 5.91 7.90 -1.08
C LEU A 131 7.12 8.27 -0.21
N LEU A 132 7.62 7.33 0.60
CA LEU A 132 8.82 7.53 1.41
C LEU A 132 10.06 7.75 0.53
N THR A 133 10.13 7.12 -0.63
CA THR A 133 11.21 7.33 -1.60
C THR A 133 11.15 8.72 -2.21
N ILE A 134 9.96 9.23 -2.56
CA ILE A 134 9.79 10.63 -2.99
C ILE A 134 10.31 11.57 -1.89
N TYR A 135 9.94 11.31 -0.63
CA TYR A 135 10.44 12.09 0.50
C TYR A 135 11.97 12.07 0.57
N ASP A 136 12.60 10.91 0.52
CA ASP A 136 14.07 10.79 0.56
C ASP A 136 14.75 11.55 -0.59
N MET A 137 14.18 11.44 -1.79
CA MET A 137 14.73 12.11 -2.97
C MET A 137 14.66 13.64 -2.89
N CYS A 138 13.63 14.19 -2.22
CA CYS A 138 13.35 15.63 -2.18
C CYS A 138 13.64 16.30 -0.83
N LYS A 139 13.93 15.57 0.25
CA LYS A 139 14.11 16.11 1.61
C LYS A 139 15.22 17.16 1.74
N ALA A 140 16.18 17.17 0.83
CA ALA A 140 17.23 18.20 0.83
C ALA A 140 16.67 19.61 0.56
N VAL A 141 15.56 19.71 -0.19
CA VAL A 141 14.91 20.98 -0.51
C VAL A 141 13.59 21.19 0.24
N ASP A 142 12.93 20.11 0.71
CA ASP A 142 11.66 20.19 1.42
C ASP A 142 11.55 19.09 2.48
N ARG A 143 11.80 19.43 3.75
CA ARG A 143 11.64 18.50 4.87
C ARG A 143 10.22 18.47 5.43
N GLY A 144 9.37 19.42 5.02
CA GLY A 144 7.99 19.56 5.49
C GLY A 144 6.98 18.71 4.74
N MET A 145 7.41 17.87 3.77
CA MET A 145 6.51 16.99 3.04
C MET A 145 5.77 16.03 3.98
N ALA A 146 4.48 15.84 3.72
CA ALA A 146 3.61 14.96 4.52
C ALA A 146 3.02 13.85 3.64
N MET A 147 3.20 12.60 4.07
CA MET A 147 2.53 11.44 3.48
C MET A 147 1.18 11.26 4.15
N THR A 148 0.09 11.29 3.38
CA THR A 148 -1.28 11.24 3.88
C THR A 148 -2.16 10.31 3.06
N ASP A 149 -3.36 10.03 3.59
CA ASP A 149 -4.43 9.32 2.89
C ASP A 149 -4.02 7.94 2.35
N VAL A 150 -3.11 7.27 3.05
CA VAL A 150 -2.72 5.90 2.69
C VAL A 150 -3.81 4.94 3.15
N HIS A 151 -4.46 4.29 2.19
CA HIS A 151 -5.53 3.33 2.47
C HIS A 151 -5.73 2.34 1.31
N LEU A 152 -6.46 1.27 1.60
CA LEU A 152 -6.91 0.31 0.62
C LEU A 152 -8.09 0.89 -0.17
N LEU A 153 -8.00 0.91 -1.50
CA LEU A 153 -9.10 1.28 -2.39
C LEU A 153 -9.99 0.09 -2.71
N GLU A 154 -9.36 -1.01 -3.11
CA GLU A 154 -10.08 -2.18 -3.57
C GLU A 154 -9.33 -3.46 -3.18
N LYS A 155 -10.10 -4.50 -2.96
CA LYS A 155 -9.59 -5.86 -2.97
C LYS A 155 -10.58 -6.79 -3.63
N HIS A 156 -10.10 -7.78 -4.38
CA HIS A 156 -10.93 -8.75 -5.07
C HIS A 156 -10.40 -10.17 -4.88
N GLY A 157 -11.33 -11.11 -4.84
CA GLY A 157 -11.07 -12.55 -4.75
C GLY A 157 -11.07 -13.10 -3.32
N GLY A 158 -11.03 -14.43 -3.25
CA GLY A 158 -11.09 -15.18 -2.01
C GLY A 158 -12.48 -15.30 -1.39
N LYS A 159 -12.54 -15.95 -0.21
CA LYS A 159 -13.79 -16.26 0.48
C LYS A 159 -14.56 -15.00 0.91
N SER A 160 -13.87 -13.91 1.22
CA SER A 160 -14.49 -12.64 1.62
C SER A 160 -14.96 -11.75 0.46
N GLY A 161 -14.84 -12.23 -0.79
CA GLY A 161 -15.31 -11.50 -1.97
C GLY A 161 -14.57 -10.21 -2.26
N SER A 162 -15.31 -9.20 -2.72
CA SER A 162 -14.77 -7.88 -3.09
C SER A 162 -15.06 -6.84 -2.02
N TYR A 163 -14.13 -5.91 -1.87
CA TYR A 163 -14.25 -4.69 -1.10
C TYR A 163 -13.88 -3.51 -2.00
N VAL A 164 -14.62 -2.44 -1.93
CA VAL A 164 -14.34 -1.14 -2.57
C VAL A 164 -14.55 -0.07 -1.51
N ALA A 165 -13.58 0.81 -1.33
CA ALA A 165 -13.68 1.93 -0.41
C ALA A 165 -14.80 2.89 -0.85
N ALA A 166 -15.49 3.48 0.13
CA ALA A 166 -16.58 4.45 -0.09
C ALA A 166 -16.05 5.79 -0.59
#